data_fb5ee54a696b16d1c884ab46cb62e265
#
_entry.id   fb5ee54a696b16d1c884ab46cb62e265
#
_cell.length_a   1.000
_cell.length_b   1.000
_cell.length_c   1.000
_cell.angle_alpha   90.00
_cell.angle_beta   90.00
_cell.angle_gamma   90.00
#
_symmetry.space_group_name_H-M   'P 1'
#
loop_
_entity.id
_entity.type
_entity.pdbx_description
1 polymer ?
#
loop_
_entity_poly.entity_id
_entity_poly.type
_entity_poly.pdbx_seq_one_letter_code
_entity_poly.pdbx_strand_id
1 'polypeptide(L)'
;MQQTKFYFPRIILSAENCHRATADWQCAVGTIVPKESGKTIRRIIVYCAFDHNSGTARFDNLSLRQEPVQTYSYNADGNVTAATQTGTGTEKAGYTGTDLTSYTAANGAKYTYTYNAAHDVTSASVAGIKSTTTYNEAGNVTGSKLTSTEKNEQKYLESSAVATPDRNHMQSVTDVNGNTTSYGYNSLAEQLILTTDALGRETNYTYDANSRRTTMVYRHGVAAIDYGYENGRLATLDRKTFRSGATQHQIYSFGYNQWGQATSIGVSSPDVSTPWVLMENVYAANNGLLDSTTYGNGTVVEYTYDKLD
;
A
#
# COMPACT_ATOMS: atom_id res chain seq x y z
N MET A 1 -41.56 35.54 -26.76
CA MET A 1 -40.52 34.86 -25.99
C MET A 1 -39.81 35.88 -25.11
N GLN A 2 -40.16 35.93 -23.83
CA GLN A 2 -39.50 36.83 -22.88
C GLN A 2 -38.15 36.26 -22.51
N GLN A 3 -37.06 36.93 -22.88
CA GLN A 3 -35.73 36.61 -22.40
C GLN A 3 -35.60 37.09 -20.96
N THR A 4 -35.68 36.18 -20.02
CA THR A 4 -35.36 36.48 -18.62
C THR A 4 -33.83 36.60 -18.52
N LYS A 5 -33.32 37.82 -18.45
CA LYS A 5 -31.92 38.10 -18.14
C LYS A 5 -31.69 37.81 -16.67
N PHE A 6 -31.04 36.72 -16.36
CA PHE A 6 -30.53 36.46 -15.01
C PHE A 6 -29.21 37.21 -14.86
N TYR A 7 -29.17 38.21 -13.98
CA TYR A 7 -27.93 38.83 -13.53
C TYR A 7 -27.31 37.92 -12.46
N PHE A 8 -26.29 37.14 -12.83
CA PHE A 8 -25.42 36.56 -11.83
C PHE A 8 -24.54 37.69 -11.26
N PRO A 9 -24.20 37.66 -9.94
CA PRO A 9 -23.25 38.61 -9.40
C PRO A 9 -21.94 38.43 -10.16
N ARG A 10 -21.38 39.55 -10.57
CA ARG A 10 -20.05 39.62 -11.21
C ARG A 10 -19.02 39.06 -10.20
N ILE A 11 -18.48 37.91 -10.41
CA ILE A 11 -17.35 37.42 -9.63
C ILE A 11 -16.12 38.09 -10.22
N ILE A 12 -15.60 39.08 -9.51
CA ILE A 12 -14.37 39.74 -9.87
C ILE A 12 -13.25 38.93 -9.20
N LEU A 13 -12.52 38.18 -9.98
CA LEU A 13 -11.23 37.63 -9.55
C LEU A 13 -10.21 38.76 -9.70
N SER A 14 -10.02 39.56 -8.66
CA SER A 14 -8.88 40.43 -8.57
C SER A 14 -7.73 39.65 -7.94
N ALA A 15 -6.57 39.66 -8.55
CA ALA A 15 -5.35 39.40 -7.77
C ALA A 15 -5.32 40.54 -6.73
N GLU A 16 -5.66 40.21 -5.48
CA GLU A 16 -5.58 41.15 -4.38
C GLU A 16 -4.13 41.56 -4.22
N ASN A 17 -3.75 42.66 -4.83
CA ASN A 17 -2.51 43.43 -4.74
C ASN A 17 -1.94 43.92 -6.09
N CYS A 18 -2.68 43.93 -7.18
CA CYS A 18 -2.25 44.54 -8.42
C CYS A 18 -2.40 46.07 -8.37
N HIS A 19 -1.74 46.76 -7.42
CA HIS A 19 -1.65 48.20 -7.42
C HIS A 19 -0.34 48.78 -7.97
N ARG A 20 0.54 47.91 -8.51
CA ARG A 20 1.79 48.35 -9.17
C ARG A 20 2.03 47.53 -10.42
N ALA A 21 2.53 48.14 -11.49
CA ALA A 21 3.04 47.47 -12.64
C ALA A 21 4.09 46.43 -12.21
N THR A 22 3.79 45.13 -12.37
CA THR A 22 4.73 44.06 -12.14
C THR A 22 5.27 43.59 -13.48
N ALA A 23 6.55 43.27 -13.55
CA ALA A 23 7.17 42.69 -14.72
C ALA A 23 6.86 41.19 -14.87
N ASP A 24 6.29 40.57 -13.86
CA ASP A 24 6.08 39.13 -13.77
C ASP A 24 4.62 38.70 -13.94
N TRP A 25 4.43 37.47 -14.43
CA TRP A 25 3.15 36.83 -14.57
C TRP A 25 2.52 36.56 -13.20
N GLN A 26 1.24 36.88 -13.07
CA GLN A 26 0.46 36.57 -11.87
C GLN A 26 -0.65 35.58 -12.22
N CYS A 27 -0.89 34.62 -11.33
CA CYS A 27 -1.98 33.65 -11.47
C CYS A 27 -3.18 34.09 -10.61
N ALA A 28 -4.36 34.19 -11.23
CA ALA A 28 -5.60 34.41 -10.54
C ALA A 28 -6.49 33.15 -10.66
N VAL A 29 -6.92 32.60 -9.53
CA VAL A 29 -7.76 31.41 -9.45
C VAL A 29 -9.03 31.75 -8.67
N GLY A 30 -10.18 31.24 -9.10
CA GLY A 30 -11.43 31.39 -8.37
C GLY A 30 -12.43 30.30 -8.70
N THR A 31 -13.37 30.08 -7.79
CA THR A 31 -14.44 29.09 -7.93
C THR A 31 -15.78 29.79 -8.13
N ILE A 32 -16.54 29.34 -9.14
CA ILE A 32 -17.87 29.80 -9.43
C ILE A 32 -18.87 28.79 -8.86
N VAL A 33 -19.60 29.17 -7.81
CA VAL A 33 -20.65 28.32 -7.21
C VAL A 33 -22.02 28.88 -7.59
N PRO A 34 -22.95 28.07 -8.15
CA PRO A 34 -24.33 28.53 -8.39
C PRO A 34 -25.01 28.87 -7.07
N LYS A 35 -25.61 30.04 -6.96
CA LYS A 35 -26.33 30.48 -5.73
C LYS A 35 -27.59 29.68 -5.42
N GLU A 36 -28.19 29.03 -6.41
CA GLU A 36 -29.44 28.29 -6.28
C GLU A 36 -29.23 26.83 -6.65
N SER A 37 -29.51 25.91 -5.72
CA SER A 37 -29.50 24.47 -6.00
C SER A 37 -30.61 24.10 -6.97
N GLY A 38 -30.33 23.16 -7.89
CA GLY A 38 -31.30 22.67 -8.86
C GLY A 38 -31.43 23.48 -10.16
N LYS A 39 -30.65 24.56 -10.33
CA LYS A 39 -30.58 25.29 -11.61
C LYS A 39 -29.33 24.96 -12.40
N THR A 40 -29.50 24.77 -13.70
CA THR A 40 -28.40 24.49 -14.63
C THR A 40 -27.83 25.80 -15.18
N ILE A 41 -26.52 25.97 -15.07
CA ILE A 41 -25.80 27.04 -15.73
C ILE A 41 -25.74 26.71 -17.23
N ARG A 42 -26.39 27.52 -18.07
CA ARG A 42 -26.39 27.30 -19.51
C ARG A 42 -25.21 27.97 -20.22
N ARG A 43 -24.65 29.01 -19.63
CA ARG A 43 -23.58 29.80 -20.25
C ARG A 43 -22.74 30.50 -19.20
N ILE A 44 -21.44 30.39 -19.31
CA ILE A 44 -20.45 31.16 -18.58
C ILE A 44 -19.67 31.98 -19.59
N ILE A 45 -19.46 33.26 -19.32
CA ILE A 45 -18.65 34.13 -20.17
C ILE A 45 -17.53 34.68 -19.29
N VAL A 46 -16.29 34.38 -19.69
CA VAL A 46 -15.08 34.88 -19.02
C VAL A 46 -14.62 36.14 -19.74
N TYR A 47 -14.44 37.22 -18.99
CA TYR A 47 -13.90 38.48 -19.49
C TYR A 47 -12.54 38.72 -18.87
N CYS A 48 -11.52 38.98 -19.70
CA CYS A 48 -10.28 39.58 -19.28
C CYS A 48 -10.39 41.08 -19.50
N ALA A 49 -10.35 41.86 -18.43
CA ALA A 49 -10.50 43.31 -18.52
C ALA A 49 -9.23 43.99 -17.95
N PHE A 50 -8.75 44.99 -18.69
CA PHE A 50 -7.75 45.94 -18.27
C PHE A 50 -8.41 47.31 -18.31
N ASP A 51 -8.99 47.70 -17.19
CA ASP A 51 -9.85 48.90 -17.09
C ASP A 51 -9.23 49.96 -16.17
N HIS A 52 -9.44 51.21 -16.48
CA HIS A 52 -8.94 52.40 -15.75
C HIS A 52 -7.40 52.47 -15.55
N ASN A 53 -6.63 51.85 -16.42
CA ASN A 53 -5.16 51.84 -16.35
C ASN A 53 -4.53 52.25 -17.68
N SER A 54 -3.27 52.67 -17.64
CA SER A 54 -2.47 52.97 -18.82
C SER A 54 -1.37 51.89 -18.99
N GLY A 55 -1.05 51.53 -20.21
CA GLY A 55 -0.02 50.53 -20.52
C GLY A 55 -0.58 49.31 -21.28
N THR A 56 0.05 48.16 -21.12
CA THR A 56 -0.33 46.92 -21.78
C THR A 56 -0.53 45.81 -20.76
N ALA A 57 -1.66 45.10 -20.81
CA ALA A 57 -1.89 43.87 -20.08
C ALA A 57 -1.87 42.69 -21.05
N ARG A 58 -1.26 41.58 -20.62
CA ARG A 58 -1.25 40.31 -21.34
C ARG A 58 -1.95 39.26 -20.50
N PHE A 59 -2.74 38.43 -21.15
CA PHE A 59 -3.48 37.33 -20.52
C PHE A 59 -3.09 36.03 -21.23
N ASP A 60 -2.81 34.98 -20.47
CA ASP A 60 -2.44 33.68 -20.98
C ASP A 60 -3.02 32.56 -20.11
N ASN A 61 -3.07 31.33 -20.63
CA ASN A 61 -3.52 30.13 -19.93
C ASN A 61 -4.89 30.23 -19.25
N LEU A 62 -5.84 30.87 -19.91
CA LEU A 62 -7.22 30.94 -19.44
C LEU A 62 -7.86 29.55 -19.49
N SER A 63 -8.23 29.02 -18.36
CA SER A 63 -8.93 27.73 -18.27
C SER A 63 -10.19 27.85 -17.40
N LEU A 64 -11.28 27.22 -17.85
CA LEU A 64 -12.50 27.02 -17.10
C LEU A 64 -12.76 25.52 -17.03
N ARG A 65 -12.80 24.96 -15.84
CA ARG A 65 -13.07 23.55 -15.61
C ARG A 65 -14.30 23.40 -14.74
N GLN A 66 -15.13 22.41 -15.05
CA GLN A 66 -16.17 21.98 -14.14
C GLN A 66 -15.53 20.98 -13.18
N GLU A 67 -15.43 21.37 -11.92
CA GLU A 67 -15.01 20.44 -10.87
C GLU A 67 -16.22 19.62 -10.42
N PRO A 68 -16.03 18.32 -10.20
CA PRO A 68 -17.09 17.50 -9.63
C PRO A 68 -17.40 17.98 -8.21
N VAL A 69 -18.65 18.33 -7.96
CA VAL A 69 -19.10 18.70 -6.61
C VAL A 69 -19.38 17.40 -5.85
N GLN A 70 -18.75 17.26 -4.70
CA GLN A 70 -19.07 16.21 -3.74
C GLN A 70 -19.89 16.78 -2.61
N THR A 71 -20.97 16.10 -2.25
CA THR A 71 -21.81 16.43 -1.10
C THR A 71 -21.91 15.23 -0.17
N TYR A 72 -21.93 15.49 1.13
CA TYR A 72 -22.01 14.46 2.15
C TYR A 72 -23.21 14.70 3.06
N SER A 73 -23.83 13.61 3.49
CA SER A 73 -24.82 13.61 4.57
C SER A 73 -24.27 12.82 5.75
N TYR A 74 -24.63 13.21 6.96
CA TYR A 74 -24.14 12.62 8.19
C TYR A 74 -25.30 12.20 9.09
N ASN A 75 -25.10 11.21 9.95
CA ASN A 75 -26.01 10.91 11.05
C ASN A 75 -25.70 11.79 12.28
N ALA A 76 -26.44 11.59 13.37
CA ALA A 76 -26.24 12.34 14.62
C ALA A 76 -24.87 12.12 15.27
N ASP A 77 -24.23 10.97 14.99
CA ASP A 77 -22.91 10.59 15.51
C ASP A 77 -21.76 11.10 14.63
N GLY A 78 -22.07 11.82 13.54
CA GLY A 78 -21.07 12.35 12.60
C GLY A 78 -20.58 11.37 11.54
N ASN A 79 -21.17 10.18 11.42
CA ASN A 79 -20.82 9.22 10.39
C ASN A 79 -21.44 9.60 9.05
N VAL A 80 -20.70 9.44 7.94
CA VAL A 80 -21.18 9.72 6.59
C VAL A 80 -22.24 8.71 6.17
N THR A 81 -23.48 9.14 5.98
CA THR A 81 -24.60 8.28 5.55
C THR A 81 -24.84 8.33 4.05
N ALA A 82 -24.41 9.37 3.38
CA ALA A 82 -24.40 9.45 1.92
C ALA A 82 -23.27 10.32 1.42
N ALA A 83 -22.70 9.94 0.27
CA ALA A 83 -21.78 10.74 -0.51
C ALA A 83 -22.27 10.80 -1.95
N THR A 84 -22.43 11.99 -2.49
CA THR A 84 -22.88 12.19 -3.88
C THR A 84 -21.82 12.98 -4.63
N GLN A 85 -21.42 12.46 -5.78
CA GLN A 85 -20.52 13.14 -6.69
C GLN A 85 -21.26 13.38 -8.02
N THR A 86 -21.16 14.60 -8.53
CA THR A 86 -21.78 14.94 -9.81
C THR A 86 -21.28 14.05 -10.94
N GLY A 87 -22.20 13.37 -11.61
CA GLY A 87 -21.90 12.48 -12.75
C GLY A 87 -21.57 11.04 -12.41
N THR A 88 -21.36 10.69 -11.15
CA THR A 88 -21.02 9.29 -10.73
C THR A 88 -22.11 8.62 -9.91
N GLY A 89 -23.01 9.37 -9.30
CA GLY A 89 -24.13 8.85 -8.49
C GLY A 89 -23.97 9.08 -6.99
N THR A 90 -24.80 8.41 -6.21
CA THR A 90 -24.83 8.53 -4.75
C THR A 90 -24.49 7.20 -4.10
N GLU A 91 -23.51 7.23 -3.24
CA GLU A 91 -23.19 6.15 -2.32
C GLU A 91 -23.96 6.34 -1.02
N LYS A 92 -24.36 5.24 -0.36
CA LYS A 92 -25.10 5.28 0.90
C LYS A 92 -24.48 4.32 1.91
N ALA A 93 -24.43 4.75 3.16
CA ALA A 93 -23.93 3.95 4.27
C ALA A 93 -24.95 3.92 5.42
N GLY A 94 -25.14 2.77 6.03
CA GLY A 94 -25.96 2.57 7.22
C GLY A 94 -25.12 2.02 8.36
N TYR A 95 -25.40 2.48 9.59
CA TYR A 95 -24.62 2.17 10.78
C TYR A 95 -25.52 1.64 11.90
N THR A 96 -24.91 0.86 12.78
CA THR A 96 -25.45 0.55 14.12
C THR A 96 -24.39 0.96 15.14
N GLY A 97 -24.64 2.05 15.88
CA GLY A 97 -23.59 2.72 16.62
C GLY A 97 -22.49 3.23 15.67
N THR A 98 -21.26 2.79 15.90
CA THR A 98 -20.09 3.10 15.06
C THR A 98 -19.89 2.11 13.90
N ASP A 99 -20.56 0.96 13.93
CA ASP A 99 -20.35 -0.12 12.98
C ASP A 99 -21.10 0.13 11.67
N LEU A 100 -20.38 0.07 10.55
CA LEU A 100 -20.96 0.14 9.20
C LEU A 100 -21.69 -1.16 8.88
N THR A 101 -23.02 -1.18 8.92
CA THR A 101 -23.81 -2.40 8.69
C THR A 101 -24.25 -2.58 7.25
N SER A 102 -24.28 -1.48 6.48
CA SER A 102 -24.62 -1.55 5.05
C SER A 102 -23.92 -0.43 4.27
N TYR A 103 -23.60 -0.75 3.02
CA TYR A 103 -23.07 0.21 2.06
C TYR A 103 -23.67 -0.06 0.68
N THR A 104 -24.11 0.98 0.02
CA THR A 104 -24.60 0.90 -1.38
C THR A 104 -23.68 1.78 -2.23
N ALA A 105 -22.95 1.18 -3.14
CA ALA A 105 -22.08 1.88 -4.06
C ALA A 105 -22.88 2.67 -5.12
N ALA A 106 -22.26 3.64 -5.76
CA ALA A 106 -22.87 4.48 -6.80
C ALA A 106 -23.45 3.67 -7.98
N ASN A 107 -22.89 2.49 -8.28
CA ASN A 107 -23.37 1.55 -9.30
C ASN A 107 -24.53 0.67 -8.82
N GLY A 108 -25.02 0.86 -7.58
CA GLY A 108 -26.12 0.09 -6.98
C GLY A 108 -25.71 -1.21 -6.28
N ALA A 109 -24.42 -1.60 -6.28
CA ALA A 109 -23.98 -2.76 -5.54
C ALA A 109 -24.19 -2.57 -4.04
N LYS A 110 -24.84 -3.56 -3.39
CA LYS A 110 -25.17 -3.50 -1.96
C LYS A 110 -24.26 -4.44 -1.18
N TYR A 111 -23.58 -3.88 -0.19
CA TYR A 111 -22.76 -4.58 0.78
C TYR A 111 -23.46 -4.60 2.13
N THR A 112 -23.34 -5.68 2.86
CA THR A 112 -23.83 -5.79 4.24
C THR A 112 -22.73 -6.37 5.11
N TYR A 113 -22.65 -5.91 6.37
CA TYR A 113 -21.63 -6.32 7.32
C TYR A 113 -22.27 -6.72 8.64
N THR A 114 -21.66 -7.67 9.33
CA THR A 114 -21.98 -8.02 10.71
C THR A 114 -20.71 -8.03 11.55
N TYR A 115 -20.87 -7.81 12.86
CA TYR A 115 -19.76 -7.64 13.79
C TYR A 115 -19.96 -8.52 15.02
N ASN A 116 -18.87 -8.82 15.71
CA ASN A 116 -18.90 -9.37 17.07
C ASN A 116 -19.01 -8.23 18.10
N ALA A 117 -19.02 -8.60 19.39
CA ALA A 117 -19.07 -7.62 20.48
C ALA A 117 -17.80 -6.75 20.61
N ALA A 118 -16.70 -7.16 20.00
CA ALA A 118 -15.44 -6.40 19.95
C ALA A 118 -15.35 -5.49 18.70
N HIS A 119 -16.43 -5.37 17.93
CA HIS A 119 -16.50 -4.60 16.67
C HIS A 119 -15.66 -5.17 15.52
N ASP A 120 -15.27 -6.45 15.59
CA ASP A 120 -14.61 -7.12 14.47
C ASP A 120 -15.63 -7.61 13.44
N VAL A 121 -15.32 -7.49 12.15
CA VAL A 121 -16.22 -7.90 11.05
C VAL A 121 -16.35 -9.42 11.01
N THR A 122 -17.51 -9.96 11.38
CA THR A 122 -17.80 -11.40 11.31
C THR A 122 -18.37 -11.84 9.97
N SER A 123 -19.00 -10.95 9.21
CA SER A 123 -19.33 -11.23 7.81
C SER A 123 -19.39 -9.99 6.94
N ALA A 124 -19.13 -10.19 5.64
CA ALA A 124 -19.37 -9.21 4.58
C ALA A 124 -20.06 -9.91 3.42
N SER A 125 -21.08 -9.28 2.82
CA SER A 125 -21.84 -9.87 1.70
C SER A 125 -22.02 -8.85 0.58
N VAL A 126 -21.93 -9.30 -0.66
CA VAL A 126 -22.25 -8.55 -1.87
C VAL A 126 -22.66 -9.50 -3.01
N ALA A 127 -23.72 -9.16 -3.73
CA ALA A 127 -24.13 -9.85 -4.95
C ALA A 127 -24.17 -11.40 -4.83
N GLY A 128 -24.72 -11.93 -3.73
CA GLY A 128 -24.83 -13.38 -3.50
C GLY A 128 -23.53 -14.05 -3.03
N ILE A 129 -22.45 -13.30 -2.85
CA ILE A 129 -21.21 -13.77 -2.24
C ILE A 129 -21.17 -13.31 -0.79
N LYS A 130 -20.86 -14.21 0.13
CA LYS A 130 -20.70 -13.93 1.55
C LYS A 130 -19.34 -14.41 2.03
N SER A 131 -18.55 -13.50 2.61
CA SER A 131 -17.38 -13.83 3.41
C SER A 131 -17.78 -13.88 4.88
N THR A 132 -17.32 -14.88 5.62
CA THR A 132 -17.44 -14.96 7.08
C THR A 132 -16.06 -15.12 7.69
N THR A 133 -15.82 -14.45 8.82
CA THR A 133 -14.57 -14.51 9.56
C THR A 133 -14.87 -14.89 11.01
N THR A 134 -14.12 -15.82 11.54
CA THR A 134 -14.19 -16.22 12.95
C THR A 134 -12.93 -15.78 13.68
N TYR A 135 -13.08 -15.47 14.96
CA TYR A 135 -12.02 -14.94 15.82
C TYR A 135 -11.93 -15.75 17.10
N ASN A 136 -10.74 -15.80 17.69
CA ASN A 136 -10.58 -16.29 19.08
C ASN A 136 -10.85 -15.16 20.10
N GLU A 137 -10.77 -15.47 21.38
CA GLU A 137 -10.98 -14.50 22.47
C GLU A 137 -9.96 -13.34 22.47
N ALA A 138 -8.80 -13.53 21.85
CA ALA A 138 -7.76 -12.50 21.70
C ALA A 138 -7.94 -11.61 20.45
N GLY A 139 -9.01 -11.85 19.66
CA GLY A 139 -9.28 -11.09 18.43
C GLY A 139 -8.50 -11.59 17.19
N ASN A 140 -7.79 -12.72 17.28
CA ASN A 140 -7.10 -13.27 16.12
C ASN A 140 -8.04 -14.06 15.23
N VAL A 141 -7.87 -13.93 13.92
CA VAL A 141 -8.65 -14.69 12.94
C VAL A 141 -8.35 -16.19 13.05
N THR A 142 -9.39 -17.00 13.28
CA THR A 142 -9.30 -18.47 13.36
C THR A 142 -9.91 -19.17 12.14
N GLY A 143 -10.65 -18.45 11.32
CA GLY A 143 -11.21 -19.01 10.11
C GLY A 143 -11.76 -17.97 9.17
N SER A 144 -11.76 -18.30 7.90
CA SER A 144 -12.39 -17.52 6.84
C SER A 144 -13.12 -18.45 5.89
N LYS A 145 -14.36 -18.11 5.55
CA LYS A 145 -15.20 -18.88 4.63
C LYS A 145 -15.83 -17.94 3.61
N LEU A 146 -15.62 -18.23 2.34
CA LEU A 146 -16.29 -17.58 1.23
C LEU A 146 -17.38 -18.49 0.69
N THR A 147 -18.62 -18.03 0.68
CA THR A 147 -19.79 -18.77 0.21
C THR A 147 -20.44 -18.05 -0.95
N SER A 148 -20.77 -18.77 -2.03
CA SER A 148 -21.61 -18.27 -3.11
C SER A 148 -22.97 -18.95 -3.07
N THR A 149 -24.05 -18.18 -3.24
CA THR A 149 -25.44 -18.65 -3.28
C THR A 149 -26.01 -18.65 -4.70
N GLU A 150 -25.16 -18.45 -5.73
CA GLU A 150 -25.64 -18.47 -7.11
C GLU A 150 -26.14 -19.86 -7.54
N LYS A 151 -27.29 -19.89 -8.19
CA LYS A 151 -27.89 -21.05 -8.88
C LYS A 151 -28.20 -22.25 -7.99
N ASN A 152 -28.64 -22.08 -6.75
CA ASN A 152 -28.98 -23.14 -5.82
C ASN A 152 -27.86 -24.15 -5.50
N GLU A 153 -26.64 -23.88 -5.92
CA GLU A 153 -25.46 -24.63 -5.54
C GLU A 153 -24.62 -23.80 -4.52
N GLN A 154 -24.59 -24.33 -3.32
CA GLN A 154 -23.74 -23.69 -2.26
C GLN A 154 -22.30 -24.14 -2.49
N LYS A 155 -21.51 -23.29 -3.15
CA LYS A 155 -20.05 -23.47 -3.26
C LYS A 155 -19.37 -22.62 -2.18
N TYR A 156 -18.40 -23.20 -1.51
CA TYR A 156 -17.62 -22.47 -0.51
C TYR A 156 -16.13 -22.78 -0.63
N LEU A 157 -15.33 -21.78 -0.26
CA LEU A 157 -13.91 -21.90 0.00
C LEU A 157 -13.72 -21.61 1.47
N GLU A 158 -13.09 -22.50 2.18
CA GLU A 158 -12.90 -22.37 3.63
C GLU A 158 -11.42 -22.50 3.97
N SER A 159 -10.92 -21.58 4.77
CA SER A 159 -9.60 -21.64 5.37
C SER A 159 -9.73 -21.52 6.88
N SER A 160 -8.80 -22.12 7.61
CA SER A 160 -8.76 -22.03 9.06
C SER A 160 -7.37 -21.73 9.55
N ALA A 161 -7.30 -21.11 10.72
CA ALA A 161 -6.07 -20.81 11.40
C ALA A 161 -6.21 -21.16 12.89
N VAL A 162 -5.16 -21.72 13.46
CA VAL A 162 -5.08 -22.01 14.89
C VAL A 162 -3.97 -21.13 15.45
N ALA A 163 -4.29 -20.33 16.47
CA ALA A 163 -3.30 -19.56 17.21
C ALA A 163 -2.79 -20.36 18.42
N THR A 164 -1.57 -20.05 18.86
CA THR A 164 -1.03 -20.58 20.12
C THR A 164 -1.85 -20.03 21.30
N PRO A 165 -2.16 -20.85 22.33
CA PRO A 165 -3.05 -20.45 23.42
C PRO A 165 -2.58 -19.24 24.23
N ASP A 166 -1.28 -19.03 24.30
CA ASP A 166 -0.63 -18.11 25.23
C ASP A 166 -0.04 -16.85 24.60
N ARG A 167 0.10 -16.81 23.25
CA ARG A 167 1.01 -15.82 22.63
C ARG A 167 0.52 -15.13 21.36
N ASN A 168 -0.67 -15.37 20.92
CA ASN A 168 -1.15 -14.76 19.67
C ASN A 168 -0.28 -15.07 18.42
N HIS A 169 0.48 -16.15 18.44
CA HIS A 169 1.22 -16.63 17.30
C HIS A 169 0.37 -17.63 16.50
N MET A 170 0.63 -17.70 15.21
CA MET A 170 -0.01 -18.69 14.34
C MET A 170 0.59 -20.08 14.61
N GLN A 171 -0.20 -21.05 15.06
CA GLN A 171 0.21 -22.42 15.23
C GLN A 171 0.06 -23.23 13.94
N SER A 172 -1.03 -23.02 13.19
CA SER A 172 -1.24 -23.62 11.89
C SER A 172 -2.22 -22.82 11.04
N VAL A 173 -2.10 -22.98 9.73
CA VAL A 173 -3.03 -22.46 8.73
C VAL A 173 -3.41 -23.59 7.78
N THR A 174 -4.70 -23.78 7.55
CA THR A 174 -5.23 -24.68 6.52
C THR A 174 -5.82 -23.84 5.39
N ASP A 175 -5.32 -24.02 4.18
CA ASP A 175 -5.79 -23.30 2.99
C ASP A 175 -7.13 -23.88 2.47
N VAL A 176 -7.69 -23.22 1.46
CA VAL A 176 -8.97 -23.62 0.83
C VAL A 176 -8.94 -24.97 0.14
N ASN A 177 -7.77 -25.55 -0.10
CA ASN A 177 -7.59 -26.89 -0.67
C ASN A 177 -7.39 -27.96 0.41
N GLY A 178 -7.43 -27.57 1.69
CA GLY A 178 -7.21 -28.46 2.83
C GLY A 178 -5.73 -28.69 3.17
N ASN A 179 -4.81 -27.95 2.54
CA ASN A 179 -3.38 -28.07 2.85
C ASN A 179 -3.07 -27.31 4.14
N THR A 180 -2.47 -27.98 5.10
CA THR A 180 -2.12 -27.40 6.38
C THR A 180 -0.62 -27.15 6.46
N THR A 181 -0.26 -25.90 6.81
CA THR A 181 1.09 -25.52 7.22
C THR A 181 1.09 -25.25 8.71
N SER A 182 2.03 -25.86 9.44
CA SER A 182 2.19 -25.62 10.88
C SER A 182 3.48 -24.90 11.20
N TYR A 183 3.50 -24.23 12.36
CA TYR A 183 4.57 -23.37 12.83
C TYR A 183 4.94 -23.71 14.25
N GLY A 184 6.21 -23.85 14.54
CA GLY A 184 6.77 -24.07 15.86
C GLY A 184 7.63 -22.87 16.27
N TYR A 185 7.51 -22.51 17.55
CA TYR A 185 8.22 -21.37 18.13
C TYR A 185 9.04 -21.80 19.32
N ASN A 186 10.13 -21.11 19.61
CA ASN A 186 10.84 -21.32 20.85
C ASN A 186 10.06 -20.70 22.03
N SER A 187 10.24 -21.26 23.23
CA SER A 187 9.46 -20.88 24.41
C SER A 187 9.84 -19.53 25.03
N LEU A 188 11.00 -18.97 24.67
CA LEU A 188 11.57 -17.81 25.36
C LEU A 188 11.50 -16.53 24.54
N ALA A 189 11.70 -16.63 23.22
CA ALA A 189 11.89 -15.46 22.36
C ALA A 189 10.82 -15.33 21.28
N GLU A 190 9.82 -16.22 21.28
CA GLU A 190 8.72 -16.16 20.31
C GLU A 190 9.20 -16.27 18.85
N GLN A 191 10.40 -16.82 18.66
CA GLN A 191 11.02 -16.97 17.36
C GLN A 191 10.51 -18.21 16.67
N LEU A 192 10.18 -18.10 15.39
CA LEU A 192 9.80 -19.23 14.54
C LEU A 192 11.00 -20.15 14.35
N ILE A 193 10.96 -21.38 14.86
CA ILE A 193 12.04 -22.35 14.77
C ILE A 193 11.73 -23.50 13.79
N LEU A 194 10.45 -23.70 13.45
CA LEU A 194 10.01 -24.78 12.56
C LEU A 194 8.82 -24.34 11.74
N THR A 195 8.83 -24.67 10.45
CA THR A 195 7.63 -24.73 9.62
C THR A 195 7.50 -26.12 9.03
N THR A 196 6.28 -26.67 9.00
CA THR A 196 5.97 -27.93 8.35
C THR A 196 4.85 -27.68 7.34
N ASP A 197 5.11 -27.96 6.06
CA ASP A 197 4.09 -27.80 5.02
C ASP A 197 3.14 -29.00 4.93
N ALA A 198 2.11 -28.91 4.09
CA ALA A 198 1.10 -29.93 3.91
C ALA A 198 1.63 -31.30 3.42
N LEU A 199 2.83 -31.35 2.90
CA LEU A 199 3.52 -32.57 2.50
C LEU A 199 4.45 -33.11 3.58
N GLY A 200 4.42 -32.54 4.79
CA GLY A 200 5.29 -32.91 5.90
C GLY A 200 6.75 -32.45 5.72
N ARG A 201 7.04 -31.51 4.79
CA ARG A 201 8.38 -31.01 4.58
C ARG A 201 8.68 -29.93 5.61
N GLU A 202 9.75 -30.12 6.35
CA GLU A 202 10.18 -29.24 7.42
C GLU A 202 11.20 -28.20 6.95
N THR A 203 11.08 -26.99 7.49
CA THR A 203 12.13 -25.98 7.44
C THR A 203 12.45 -25.55 8.86
N ASN A 204 13.70 -25.71 9.25
CA ASN A 204 14.19 -25.37 10.58
C ASN A 204 14.98 -24.07 10.54
N TYR A 205 14.85 -23.27 11.60
CA TYR A 205 15.50 -21.96 11.73
C TYR A 205 16.27 -21.89 13.04
N THR A 206 17.45 -21.28 13.01
CA THR A 206 18.21 -20.94 14.22
C THR A 206 18.55 -19.47 14.25
N TYR A 207 18.83 -18.98 15.46
CA TYR A 207 19.06 -17.56 15.72
C TYR A 207 20.26 -17.37 16.64
N ASP A 208 20.91 -16.23 16.56
CA ASP A 208 21.93 -15.81 17.50
C ASP A 208 21.34 -15.15 18.75
N ALA A 209 22.20 -14.75 19.68
CA ALA A 209 21.81 -14.09 20.90
C ALA A 209 21.12 -12.71 20.69
N ASN A 210 21.25 -12.12 19.52
CA ASN A 210 20.62 -10.85 19.13
C ASN A 210 19.33 -11.08 18.33
N SER A 211 18.78 -12.31 18.34
CA SER A 211 17.56 -12.70 17.60
C SER A 211 17.68 -12.59 16.07
N ARG A 212 18.89 -12.59 15.54
CA ARG A 212 19.12 -12.61 14.09
C ARG A 212 19.22 -14.05 13.61
N ARG A 213 18.56 -14.36 12.49
CA ARG A 213 18.55 -15.71 11.91
C ARG A 213 19.97 -16.11 11.49
N THR A 214 20.47 -17.24 11.99
CA THR A 214 21.80 -17.77 11.63
C THR A 214 21.73 -18.89 10.63
N THR A 215 20.67 -19.72 10.66
CA THR A 215 20.47 -20.76 9.64
C THR A 215 19.02 -20.91 9.23
N MET A 216 18.82 -21.43 8.04
CA MET A 216 17.56 -22.00 7.56
C MET A 216 17.90 -23.33 6.86
N VAL A 217 17.36 -24.44 7.37
CA VAL A 217 17.57 -25.77 6.80
C VAL A 217 16.24 -26.28 6.26
N TYR A 218 16.19 -26.51 4.97
CA TYR A 218 14.98 -26.92 4.26
C TYR A 218 14.96 -28.44 4.02
N ARG A 219 13.80 -29.06 4.23
CA ARG A 219 13.48 -30.41 3.81
C ARG A 219 14.49 -31.45 4.28
N HIS A 220 14.68 -31.58 5.60
CA HIS A 220 15.60 -32.54 6.23
C HIS A 220 17.06 -32.47 5.69
N GLY A 221 17.52 -31.26 5.36
CA GLY A 221 18.89 -31.05 4.95
C GLY A 221 19.15 -31.18 3.44
N VAL A 222 18.13 -31.08 2.58
CA VAL A 222 18.34 -31.03 1.11
C VAL A 222 18.95 -29.71 0.66
N ALA A 223 18.63 -28.64 1.36
CA ALA A 223 19.20 -27.31 1.14
C ALA A 223 19.27 -26.53 2.48
N ALA A 224 20.22 -25.62 2.57
CA ALA A 224 20.36 -24.73 3.72
C ALA A 224 20.79 -23.33 3.26
N ILE A 225 20.54 -22.35 4.12
CA ILE A 225 21.09 -21.00 4.02
C ILE A 225 21.71 -20.67 5.36
N ASP A 226 22.99 -20.30 5.35
CA ASP A 226 23.66 -19.74 6.52
C ASP A 226 23.78 -18.23 6.34
N TYR A 227 23.54 -17.48 7.41
CA TYR A 227 23.59 -16.03 7.47
C TYR A 227 24.74 -15.60 8.37
N GLY A 228 25.69 -14.85 7.86
CA GLY A 228 26.79 -14.25 8.61
C GLY A 228 26.57 -12.75 8.81
N TYR A 229 26.86 -12.28 10.00
CA TYR A 229 26.66 -10.88 10.36
C TYR A 229 27.97 -10.24 10.82
N GLU A 230 28.23 -9.03 10.36
CA GLU A 230 29.32 -8.17 10.82
C GLU A 230 28.78 -6.80 11.18
N ASN A 231 29.24 -6.23 12.30
CA ASN A 231 28.78 -4.92 12.78
C ASN A 231 27.25 -4.75 12.81
N GLY A 232 26.52 -5.85 13.14
CA GLY A 232 25.07 -5.84 13.20
C GLY A 232 24.34 -6.01 11.85
N ARG A 233 25.07 -6.07 10.72
CA ARG A 233 24.50 -6.17 9.37
C ARG A 233 24.79 -7.53 8.76
N LEU A 234 23.93 -7.96 7.82
CA LEU A 234 24.14 -9.16 7.03
C LEU A 234 25.40 -8.99 6.15
N ALA A 235 26.47 -9.73 6.44
CA ALA A 235 27.71 -9.66 5.68
C ALA A 235 27.81 -10.78 4.65
N THR A 236 27.28 -11.98 4.97
CA THR A 236 27.30 -13.13 4.08
C THR A 236 26.00 -13.91 4.11
N LEU A 237 25.65 -14.52 2.99
CA LEU A 237 24.57 -15.49 2.84
C LEU A 237 25.10 -16.66 2.03
N ASP A 238 25.30 -17.82 2.65
CA ASP A 238 25.75 -19.04 1.99
C ASP A 238 24.56 -19.95 1.70
N ARG A 239 24.16 -20.03 0.44
CA ARG A 239 23.15 -20.95 -0.04
C ARG A 239 23.80 -22.30 -0.36
N LYS A 240 23.43 -23.30 0.40
CA LYS A 240 23.91 -24.68 0.27
C LYS A 240 22.90 -25.59 -0.39
N THR A 241 23.34 -26.44 -1.28
CA THR A 241 22.54 -27.52 -1.86
C THR A 241 23.27 -28.81 -1.70
N PHE A 242 22.63 -29.82 -1.11
CA PHE A 242 23.22 -31.12 -0.83
C PHE A 242 22.78 -32.11 -1.91
N ARG A 243 23.72 -32.59 -2.73
CA ARG A 243 23.46 -33.56 -3.80
C ARG A 243 24.53 -34.63 -3.82
N SER A 244 24.13 -35.92 -3.81
CA SER A 244 25.03 -37.08 -4.03
C SER A 244 26.32 -37.03 -3.22
N GLY A 245 26.25 -36.63 -1.94
CA GLY A 245 27.38 -36.56 -1.03
C GLY A 245 28.27 -35.30 -1.18
N ALA A 246 27.94 -34.39 -2.09
CA ALA A 246 28.64 -33.13 -2.24
C ALA A 246 27.74 -31.94 -1.81
N THR A 247 28.35 -30.92 -1.21
CA THR A 247 27.70 -29.64 -0.89
C THR A 247 28.12 -28.61 -1.93
N GLN A 248 27.15 -28.07 -2.62
CA GLN A 248 27.37 -26.93 -3.50
C GLN A 248 27.05 -25.64 -2.72
N HIS A 249 27.97 -24.70 -2.79
CA HIS A 249 27.86 -23.40 -2.14
C HIS A 249 27.68 -22.29 -3.16
N GLN A 250 26.82 -21.35 -2.85
CA GLN A 250 26.69 -20.08 -3.53
C GLN A 250 26.70 -18.98 -2.45
N ILE A 251 27.82 -18.32 -2.30
CA ILE A 251 28.09 -17.40 -1.21
C ILE A 251 27.91 -15.98 -1.74
N TYR A 252 26.91 -15.29 -1.22
CA TYR A 252 26.72 -13.85 -1.43
C TYR A 252 27.45 -13.07 -0.34
N SER A 253 28.14 -12.01 -0.71
CA SER A 253 28.79 -11.06 0.20
C SER A 253 28.20 -9.67 0.03
N PHE A 254 28.02 -8.97 1.15
CA PHE A 254 27.42 -7.64 1.19
C PHE A 254 28.42 -6.68 1.84
N GLY A 255 28.80 -5.63 1.13
CA GLY A 255 29.62 -4.54 1.63
C GLY A 255 28.78 -3.34 2.06
N TYR A 256 29.25 -2.64 3.08
CA TYR A 256 28.58 -1.46 3.61
C TYR A 256 29.58 -0.37 3.93
N ASN A 257 29.18 0.89 3.77
CA ASN A 257 29.96 2.02 4.28
C ASN A 257 29.68 2.26 5.78
N GLN A 258 30.36 3.22 6.36
CA GLN A 258 30.21 3.56 7.78
C GLN A 258 28.80 4.00 8.20
N TRP A 259 28.00 4.49 7.25
CA TRP A 259 26.60 4.90 7.50
C TRP A 259 25.60 3.75 7.30
N GLY A 260 26.06 2.57 6.86
CA GLY A 260 25.23 1.39 6.66
C GLY A 260 24.56 1.29 5.30
N GLN A 261 24.97 2.10 4.37
CA GLN A 261 24.50 2.00 2.99
C GLN A 261 25.25 0.88 2.27
N ALA A 262 24.53 0.08 1.51
CA ALA A 262 25.09 -1.05 0.77
C ALA A 262 26.01 -0.54 -0.36
N THR A 263 27.30 -0.89 -0.29
CA THR A 263 28.31 -0.51 -1.29
C THR A 263 28.57 -1.58 -2.32
N SER A 264 28.38 -2.85 -1.98
CA SER A 264 28.63 -3.94 -2.94
C SER A 264 27.81 -5.19 -2.64
N ILE A 265 27.52 -5.94 -3.67
CA ILE A 265 27.03 -7.33 -3.61
C ILE A 265 27.93 -8.16 -4.51
N GLY A 266 28.54 -9.19 -3.94
CA GLY A 266 29.32 -10.19 -4.66
C GLY A 266 28.72 -11.57 -4.57
N VAL A 267 29.13 -12.47 -5.46
CA VAL A 267 28.81 -13.89 -5.39
C VAL A 267 30.07 -14.72 -5.66
N SER A 268 30.27 -15.76 -4.87
CA SER A 268 31.39 -16.68 -5.01
C SER A 268 30.96 -18.13 -4.72
N SER A 269 31.84 -19.05 -4.98
CA SER A 269 31.80 -20.44 -4.46
C SER A 269 33.16 -20.78 -3.88
N PRO A 270 33.29 -21.83 -3.05
CA PRO A 270 34.59 -22.23 -2.46
C PRO A 270 35.68 -22.44 -3.49
N ASP A 271 35.32 -22.85 -4.71
CA ASP A 271 36.25 -23.16 -5.81
C ASP A 271 36.66 -21.90 -6.61
N VAL A 272 36.11 -20.71 -6.29
CA VAL A 272 36.37 -19.45 -7.00
C VAL A 272 37.08 -18.48 -6.06
N SER A 273 38.35 -18.20 -6.37
CA SER A 273 39.22 -17.34 -5.54
C SER A 273 38.80 -15.86 -5.54
N THR A 274 38.11 -15.40 -6.58
CA THR A 274 37.68 -14.01 -6.71
C THR A 274 36.15 -13.96 -6.88
N PRO A 275 35.40 -13.33 -5.96
CA PRO A 275 33.95 -13.16 -6.10
C PRO A 275 33.59 -12.41 -7.39
N TRP A 276 32.54 -12.83 -8.06
CA TRP A 276 31.92 -12.01 -9.11
C TRP A 276 31.14 -10.88 -8.47
N VAL A 277 31.44 -9.67 -8.90
CA VAL A 277 30.68 -8.49 -8.48
C VAL A 277 29.33 -8.51 -9.21
N LEU A 278 28.25 -8.47 -8.45
CA LEU A 278 26.89 -8.35 -8.99
C LEU A 278 26.48 -6.89 -9.07
N MET A 279 26.91 -6.10 -8.09
CA MET A 279 26.54 -4.68 -7.98
C MET A 279 27.57 -3.93 -7.13
N GLU A 280 27.91 -2.73 -7.54
CA GLU A 280 28.66 -1.75 -6.75
C GLU A 280 27.95 -0.41 -6.75
N ASN A 281 27.81 0.19 -5.58
CA ASN A 281 27.22 1.51 -5.37
C ASN A 281 28.29 2.49 -4.93
N VAL A 282 28.29 3.65 -5.54
CA VAL A 282 29.08 4.82 -5.12
C VAL A 282 28.13 5.86 -4.54
N TYR A 283 28.51 6.40 -3.39
CA TYR A 283 27.75 7.44 -2.70
C TYR A 283 28.56 8.73 -2.64
N ALA A 284 27.90 9.86 -2.85
CA ALA A 284 28.49 11.17 -2.77
C ALA A 284 28.99 11.46 -1.34
N ALA A 285 30.24 11.87 -1.21
CA ALA A 285 30.88 12.07 0.08
C ALA A 285 30.29 13.22 0.91
N ASN A 286 29.65 14.19 0.27
CA ASN A 286 29.15 15.42 0.88
C ASN A 286 27.74 15.30 1.47
N ASN A 287 26.88 14.43 0.91
CA ASN A 287 25.49 14.30 1.31
C ASN A 287 25.02 12.84 1.46
N GLY A 288 25.86 11.87 1.08
CA GLY A 288 25.53 10.44 1.17
C GLY A 288 24.50 9.96 0.18
N LEU A 289 24.15 10.75 -0.83
CA LEU A 289 23.23 10.32 -1.90
C LEU A 289 23.93 9.33 -2.82
N LEU A 290 23.15 8.42 -3.43
CA LEU A 290 23.67 7.42 -4.36
C LEU A 290 24.08 8.13 -5.66
N ASP A 291 25.38 8.11 -5.98
CA ASP A 291 25.93 8.75 -7.16
C ASP A 291 25.84 7.83 -8.39
N SER A 292 26.22 6.59 -8.22
CA SER A 292 26.11 5.61 -9.30
C SER A 292 25.97 4.18 -8.80
N THR A 293 25.42 3.33 -9.66
CA THR A 293 25.38 1.86 -9.50
C THR A 293 26.01 1.22 -10.71
N THR A 294 27.02 0.39 -10.50
CA THR A 294 27.62 -0.47 -11.53
C THR A 294 27.16 -1.90 -11.32
N TYR A 295 26.58 -2.50 -12.34
CA TYR A 295 26.19 -3.90 -12.33
C TYR A 295 27.28 -4.82 -12.88
N GLY A 296 27.28 -6.09 -12.49
CA GLY A 296 28.28 -7.09 -12.88
C GLY A 296 28.40 -7.34 -14.40
N ASN A 297 27.42 -6.96 -15.17
CA ASN A 297 27.44 -6.98 -16.65
C ASN A 297 28.08 -5.71 -17.26
N GLY A 298 28.60 -4.81 -16.43
CA GLY A 298 29.20 -3.55 -16.86
C GLY A 298 28.22 -2.40 -17.11
N THR A 299 26.92 -2.60 -16.90
CA THR A 299 25.95 -1.51 -16.98
C THR A 299 26.14 -0.54 -15.82
N VAL A 300 26.20 0.75 -16.12
CA VAL A 300 26.30 1.83 -15.13
C VAL A 300 25.03 2.66 -15.18
N VAL A 301 24.46 2.94 -14.01
CA VAL A 301 23.36 3.89 -13.79
C VAL A 301 23.89 5.04 -12.95
N GLU A 302 23.78 6.24 -13.46
CA GLU A 302 24.15 7.48 -12.77
C GLU A 302 22.89 8.20 -12.29
N TYR A 303 22.97 8.82 -11.10
CA TYR A 303 21.85 9.51 -10.47
C TYR A 303 22.18 10.99 -10.33
N THR A 304 21.24 11.83 -10.66
CA THR A 304 21.33 13.28 -10.46
C THR A 304 20.14 13.73 -9.62
N TYR A 305 20.39 14.63 -8.71
CA TYR A 305 19.42 15.14 -7.75
C TYR A 305 19.19 16.62 -7.97
N ASP A 306 18.04 17.10 -7.62
CA ASP A 306 17.75 18.52 -7.63
C ASP A 306 18.30 19.20 -6.35
N LYS A 307 18.01 20.51 -6.18
CA LYS A 307 18.52 21.28 -5.03
C LYS A 307 17.74 21.06 -3.73
N LEU A 308 16.70 20.26 -3.75
CA LEU A 308 15.81 19.99 -2.61
C LEU A 308 16.11 18.64 -1.96
N ASP A 309 16.94 17.80 -2.58
CA ASP A 309 17.37 16.47 -2.10
C ASP A 309 18.71 16.51 -1.34
#